data_a2ba36978e2c3fc54efae12a9974c3b4
#
_entry.id   a2ba36978e2c3fc54efae12a9974c3b4
#
_cell.length_a   1.000
_cell.length_b   1.000
_cell.length_c   1.000
_cell.angle_alpha   90.00
_cell.angle_beta   90.00
_cell.angle_gamma   90.00
#
_symmetry.space_group_name_H-M   'P 1'
#
loop_
_entity.id
_entity.type
_entity.pdbx_description
1 polymer ?
#
loop_
_entity_poly.entity_id
_entity_poly.type
_entity_poly.pdbx_seq_one_letter_code
_entity_poly.pdbx_strand_id
1 'polypeptide(L)'
;PEWEVIFGEKNIGRISPSPDLAPGICLLLGGQLWEVVEIYPEQKQVTVKRAIDAHDVLFEGTGVPEMHPRIAKRVFDLLSGANEPGYLSTSGILRLRESRMLFSELGMATQNVIEGENCWILFPWTGTNIVRTFDLLVKYAGFQSEFPNMLFPWVMVIKRPDESTSWRSL
;
A
#
# COMPACT_ATOMS: atom_id res chain seq x y z
N PRO A 1 15.57 8.45 -14.01
CA PRO A 1 15.34 9.07 -15.32
C PRO A 1 13.87 8.85 -15.72
N GLU A 2 13.17 9.96 -16.01
CA GLU A 2 11.77 9.93 -16.46
C GLU A 2 11.71 9.60 -17.97
N TRP A 3 10.61 8.97 -18.38
CA TRP A 3 10.29 8.66 -19.75
C TRP A 3 9.19 9.58 -20.26
N GLU A 4 9.27 9.97 -21.52
CA GLU A 4 8.26 10.82 -22.15
C GLU A 4 7.07 10.00 -22.64
N VAL A 5 5.85 10.52 -22.42
CA VAL A 5 4.61 9.91 -22.88
C VAL A 5 4.12 10.66 -24.12
N ILE A 6 4.01 9.94 -25.24
CA ILE A 6 3.71 10.51 -26.56
C ILE A 6 2.32 10.03 -27.02
N PHE A 7 1.46 10.98 -27.34
CA PHE A 7 0.18 10.74 -28.01
C PHE A 7 0.16 11.39 -29.39
N GLY A 8 0.21 10.59 -30.44
CA GLY A 8 0.44 11.08 -31.80
C GLY A 8 1.82 11.73 -31.93
N GLU A 9 1.85 13.03 -32.18
CA GLU A 9 3.08 13.82 -32.26
C GLU A 9 3.33 14.69 -31.02
N LYS A 10 2.46 14.58 -30.00
CA LYS A 10 2.51 15.44 -28.81
C LYS A 10 3.06 14.70 -27.61
N ASN A 11 4.00 15.34 -26.91
CA ASN A 11 4.40 14.95 -25.57
C ASN A 11 3.29 15.41 -24.59
N ILE A 12 2.65 14.47 -23.90
CA ILE A 12 1.53 14.73 -22.97
C ILE A 12 1.94 14.66 -21.50
N GLY A 13 3.20 14.27 -21.23
CA GLY A 13 3.73 14.22 -19.89
C GLY A 13 4.93 13.29 -19.76
N ARG A 14 5.30 13.00 -18.53
CA ARG A 14 6.43 12.12 -18.20
C ARG A 14 6.02 11.13 -17.13
N ILE A 15 6.59 9.94 -17.20
CA ILE A 15 6.39 8.86 -16.24
C ILE A 15 7.74 8.30 -15.79
N SER A 16 7.78 7.69 -14.62
CA SER A 16 8.94 6.91 -14.19
C SER A 16 8.86 5.49 -14.77
N PRO A 17 9.98 4.90 -15.22
CA PRO A 17 9.96 3.53 -15.69
C PRO A 17 9.59 2.57 -14.58
N SER A 18 8.57 1.74 -14.79
CA SER A 18 8.14 0.68 -13.90
C SER A 18 8.35 -0.68 -14.57
N PRO A 19 8.72 -1.74 -13.82
CA PRO A 19 8.78 -3.11 -14.35
C PRO A 19 7.43 -3.61 -14.89
N ASP A 20 6.34 -3.05 -14.39
CA ASP A 20 4.97 -3.41 -14.77
C ASP A 20 4.47 -2.66 -16.01
N LEU A 21 5.30 -1.74 -16.55
CA LEU A 21 4.94 -0.99 -17.75
C LEU A 21 5.03 -1.88 -18.98
N ALA A 22 3.90 -2.17 -19.61
CA ALA A 22 3.79 -3.03 -20.78
C ALA A 22 2.72 -2.51 -21.75
N PRO A 23 2.78 -2.86 -23.04
CA PRO A 23 1.69 -2.60 -23.98
C PRO A 23 0.35 -3.17 -23.48
N GLY A 24 -0.73 -2.40 -23.62
CA GLY A 24 -2.06 -2.73 -23.12
C GLY A 24 -2.38 -2.22 -21.71
N ILE A 25 -1.38 -1.83 -20.93
CA ILE A 25 -1.60 -1.23 -19.60
C ILE A 25 -2.12 0.19 -19.75
N CYS A 26 -3.03 0.58 -18.83
CA CYS A 26 -3.57 1.93 -18.79
C CYS A 26 -2.80 2.81 -17.80
N LEU A 27 -2.50 4.03 -18.22
CA LEU A 27 -1.88 5.09 -17.42
C LEU A 27 -2.89 6.19 -17.13
N LEU A 28 -2.93 6.70 -15.90
CA LEU A 28 -3.68 7.91 -15.58
C LEU A 28 -2.72 9.11 -15.62
N LEU A 29 -2.84 9.95 -16.65
CA LEU A 29 -2.00 11.13 -16.83
C LEU A 29 -2.85 12.35 -17.17
N GLY A 30 -2.66 13.45 -16.43
CA GLY A 30 -3.42 14.68 -16.63
C GLY A 30 -4.94 14.52 -16.44
N GLY A 31 -5.38 13.59 -15.60
CA GLY A 31 -6.80 13.29 -15.36
C GLY A 31 -7.47 12.50 -16.48
N GLN A 32 -6.71 11.97 -17.44
CA GLN A 32 -7.19 11.15 -18.55
C GLN A 32 -6.52 9.77 -18.52
N LEU A 33 -7.26 8.76 -18.97
CA LEU A 33 -6.76 7.40 -19.13
C LEU A 33 -6.15 7.22 -20.52
N TRP A 34 -4.96 6.62 -20.50
CA TRP A 34 -4.17 6.35 -21.69
C TRP A 34 -3.73 4.90 -21.68
N GLU A 35 -3.94 4.18 -22.76
CA GLU A 35 -3.46 2.81 -22.94
C GLU A 35 -2.09 2.85 -23.63
N VAL A 36 -1.11 2.16 -23.07
CA VAL A 36 0.22 2.00 -23.65
C VAL A 36 0.13 1.17 -24.91
N VAL A 37 0.63 1.72 -26.01
CA VAL A 37 0.69 1.04 -27.32
C VAL A 37 2.06 0.43 -27.51
N GLU A 38 3.12 1.19 -27.28
CA GLU A 38 4.49 0.77 -27.53
C GLU A 38 5.48 1.47 -26.58
N ILE A 39 6.58 0.80 -26.29
CA ILE A 39 7.61 1.28 -25.37
C ILE A 39 8.95 1.29 -26.10
N TYR A 40 9.67 2.42 -26.03
CA TYR A 40 10.99 2.62 -26.59
C TYR A 40 12.01 2.92 -25.50
N PRO A 41 12.63 1.90 -24.87
CA PRO A 41 13.51 2.08 -23.71
C PRO A 41 14.75 2.92 -24.03
N GLU A 42 15.34 2.75 -25.20
CA GLU A 42 16.55 3.50 -25.61
C GLU A 42 16.27 4.99 -25.79
N GLN A 43 15.06 5.34 -26.24
CA GLN A 43 14.62 6.73 -26.43
C GLN A 43 13.97 7.30 -25.19
N LYS A 44 13.74 6.46 -24.16
CA LYS A 44 12.98 6.80 -22.94
C LYS A 44 11.60 7.37 -23.29
N GLN A 45 10.90 6.70 -24.18
CA GLN A 45 9.59 7.11 -24.67
C GLN A 45 8.57 5.98 -24.60
N VAL A 46 7.32 6.37 -24.36
CA VAL A 46 6.15 5.48 -24.36
C VAL A 46 5.09 6.11 -25.26
N THR A 47 4.61 5.37 -26.22
CA THR A 47 3.51 5.80 -27.10
C THR A 47 2.20 5.30 -26.52
N VAL A 48 1.21 6.18 -26.49
CA VAL A 48 -0.11 5.88 -25.91
C VAL A 48 -1.25 6.24 -26.84
N LYS A 49 -2.40 5.60 -26.64
CA LYS A 49 -3.69 5.98 -27.22
C LYS A 49 -4.69 6.29 -26.11
N ARG A 50 -5.82 6.94 -26.43
CA ARG A 50 -6.89 7.13 -25.44
C ARG A 50 -7.50 5.78 -25.06
N ALA A 51 -7.59 5.50 -23.77
CA ALA A 51 -8.32 4.35 -23.25
C ALA A 51 -9.81 4.68 -23.17
N ILE A 52 -10.65 3.75 -23.64
CA ILE A 52 -12.11 3.86 -23.60
C ILE A 52 -12.62 3.21 -22.31
N ASP A 53 -12.00 2.11 -21.88
CA ASP A 53 -12.29 1.38 -20.66
C ASP A 53 -11.01 1.18 -19.84
N ALA A 54 -11.12 1.30 -18.52
CA ALA A 54 -10.00 1.10 -17.61
C ALA A 54 -9.83 -0.38 -17.29
N HIS A 55 -8.97 -1.05 -18.02
CA HIS A 55 -8.42 -2.34 -17.62
C HIS A 55 -6.99 -2.11 -17.13
N ASP A 56 -6.62 -2.71 -16.00
CA ASP A 56 -5.25 -2.69 -15.45
C ASP A 56 -4.60 -1.28 -15.41
N VAL A 57 -5.16 -0.39 -14.60
CA VAL A 57 -4.63 0.97 -14.46
C VAL A 57 -3.37 0.95 -13.60
N LEU A 58 -2.24 1.30 -14.20
CA LEU A 58 -1.02 1.57 -13.46
C LEU A 58 -1.10 2.99 -12.88
N PHE A 59 -1.22 3.08 -11.57
CA PHE A 59 -1.06 4.35 -10.87
C PHE A 59 0.41 4.59 -10.59
N GLU A 60 1.03 5.46 -11.37
CA GLU A 60 2.36 5.92 -11.02
C GLU A 60 2.31 6.97 -9.90
N GLY A 61 2.42 6.48 -8.68
CA GLY A 61 3.05 7.25 -7.65
C GLY A 61 4.51 6.78 -7.56
N THR A 62 5.46 7.64 -7.83
CA THR A 62 6.89 7.37 -7.62
C THR A 62 7.16 7.25 -6.14
N GLY A 63 6.86 6.11 -5.57
CA GLY A 63 7.09 5.80 -4.18
C GLY A 63 5.85 5.25 -3.49
N VAL A 64 6.06 4.37 -2.56
CA VAL A 64 5.03 3.95 -1.62
C VAL A 64 4.47 5.20 -0.93
N PRO A 65 3.14 5.46 -1.00
CA PRO A 65 2.57 6.66 -0.42
C PRO A 65 3.03 6.84 1.02
N GLU A 66 3.63 7.98 1.32
CA GLU A 66 4.05 8.28 2.68
C GLU A 66 2.80 8.55 3.53
N MET A 67 2.53 7.63 4.44
CA MET A 67 1.47 7.81 5.42
C MET A 67 2.02 8.52 6.66
N HIS A 68 1.41 9.66 6.99
CA HIS A 68 1.76 10.38 8.20
C HIS A 68 1.24 9.63 9.46
N PRO A 69 2.00 9.58 10.58
CA PRO A 69 1.60 8.85 11.80
C PRO A 69 0.22 9.23 12.35
N ARG A 70 -0.18 10.51 12.18
CA ARG A 70 -1.52 10.98 12.61
C ARG A 70 -2.67 10.28 11.88
N ILE A 71 -2.46 9.88 10.61
CA ILE A 71 -3.48 9.15 9.84
C ILE A 71 -3.64 7.76 10.43
N ALA A 72 -2.55 7.03 10.64
CA ALA A 72 -2.57 5.71 11.25
C ALA A 72 -3.22 5.73 12.64
N LYS A 73 -2.82 6.70 13.49
CA LYS A 73 -3.43 6.89 14.79
C LYS A 73 -4.93 7.18 14.68
N ARG A 74 -5.36 8.01 13.74
CA ARG A 74 -6.79 8.33 13.55
C ARG A 74 -7.60 7.11 13.11
N VAL A 75 -7.04 6.26 12.27
CA VAL A 75 -7.67 4.99 11.90
C VAL A 75 -7.79 4.07 13.13
N PHE A 76 -6.74 3.93 13.92
CA PHE A 76 -6.78 3.19 15.18
C PHE A 76 -7.88 3.74 16.13
N ASP A 77 -7.93 5.07 16.33
CA ASP A 77 -8.93 5.71 17.19
C ASP A 77 -10.38 5.51 16.67
N LEU A 78 -10.55 5.46 15.35
CA LEU A 78 -11.85 5.15 14.73
C LEU A 78 -12.27 3.69 14.92
N LEU A 79 -11.34 2.76 14.87
CA LEU A 79 -11.61 1.32 15.04
C LEU A 79 -11.84 0.96 16.51
N SER A 80 -11.08 1.55 17.43
CA SER A 80 -11.20 1.31 18.87
C SER A 80 -12.34 2.09 19.54
N GLY A 81 -12.79 3.19 18.91
CA GLY A 81 -13.84 4.06 19.45
C GLY A 81 -15.26 3.61 19.10
N ALA A 82 -16.25 4.18 19.83
CA ALA A 82 -17.67 3.91 19.58
C ALA A 82 -18.36 4.95 18.68
N ASN A 83 -17.77 6.14 18.52
CA ASN A 83 -18.39 7.25 17.80
C ASN A 83 -18.45 7.01 16.29
N GLU A 84 -19.61 7.17 15.70
CA GLU A 84 -19.83 7.12 14.27
C GLU A 84 -19.69 8.53 13.68
N PRO A 85 -18.75 8.75 12.73
CA PRO A 85 -18.60 10.04 12.10
C PRO A 85 -19.84 10.41 11.28
N GLY A 86 -20.39 11.61 11.50
CA GLY A 86 -21.63 12.07 10.87
C GLY A 86 -21.55 12.28 9.34
N TYR A 87 -20.37 12.20 8.75
CA TYR A 87 -20.16 12.31 7.30
C TYR A 87 -20.21 10.96 6.57
N LEU A 88 -20.35 9.84 7.30
CA LEU A 88 -20.42 8.53 6.67
C LEU A 88 -21.82 8.25 6.12
N SER A 89 -21.86 7.65 4.93
CA SER A 89 -23.10 7.06 4.40
C SER A 89 -23.53 5.84 5.22
N THR A 90 -24.77 5.41 5.04
CA THR A 90 -25.28 4.21 5.70
C THR A 90 -24.39 2.97 5.45
N SER A 91 -23.93 2.79 4.21
CA SER A 91 -23.02 1.70 3.86
C SER A 91 -21.65 1.87 4.54
N GLY A 92 -21.15 3.10 4.65
CA GLY A 92 -19.90 3.41 5.36
C GLY A 92 -19.99 3.08 6.85
N ILE A 93 -21.13 3.37 7.49
CA ILE A 93 -21.39 3.02 8.89
C ILE A 93 -21.38 1.49 9.09
N LEU A 94 -22.07 0.75 8.19
CA LEU A 94 -22.08 -0.71 8.25
C LEU A 94 -20.65 -1.29 8.15
N ARG A 95 -19.86 -0.83 7.19
CA ARG A 95 -18.47 -1.25 7.04
C ARG A 95 -17.60 -0.92 8.25
N LEU A 96 -17.80 0.25 8.84
CA LEU A 96 -17.08 0.62 10.06
C LEU A 96 -17.43 -0.31 11.24
N ARG A 97 -18.70 -0.66 11.40
CA ARG A 97 -19.15 -1.60 12.43
C ARG A 97 -18.56 -3.00 12.24
N GLU A 98 -18.59 -3.53 11.01
CA GLU A 98 -17.95 -4.81 10.67
C GLU A 98 -16.45 -4.80 10.99
N SER A 99 -15.74 -3.72 10.60
CA SER A 99 -14.32 -3.57 10.88
C SER A 99 -14.02 -3.49 12.38
N ARG A 100 -14.87 -2.84 13.18
CA ARG A 100 -14.76 -2.77 14.63
C ARG A 100 -14.98 -4.12 15.32
N MET A 101 -15.92 -4.90 14.81
CA MET A 101 -16.13 -6.27 15.32
C MET A 101 -14.86 -7.10 15.13
N LEU A 102 -14.31 -7.13 13.93
CA LEU A 102 -13.08 -7.84 13.62
C LEU A 102 -11.88 -7.32 14.45
N PHE A 103 -11.73 -5.99 14.57
CA PHE A 103 -10.72 -5.35 15.41
C PHE A 103 -10.80 -5.79 16.87
N SER A 104 -12.02 -5.89 17.41
CA SER A 104 -12.27 -6.36 18.77
C SER A 104 -12.02 -7.86 18.93
N GLU A 105 -12.49 -8.68 18.00
CA GLU A 105 -12.29 -10.14 18.00
C GLU A 105 -10.80 -10.51 17.96
N LEU A 106 -10.01 -9.76 17.20
CA LEU A 106 -8.55 -9.93 17.13
C LEU A 106 -7.81 -9.33 18.34
N GLY A 107 -8.50 -8.70 19.27
CA GLY A 107 -7.90 -8.07 20.45
C GLY A 107 -6.99 -6.87 20.15
N MET A 108 -7.15 -6.24 18.96
CA MET A 108 -6.26 -5.20 18.45
C MET A 108 -6.24 -3.90 19.28
N ALA A 109 -7.18 -3.72 20.19
CA ALA A 109 -7.18 -2.58 21.11
C ALA A 109 -6.07 -2.67 22.17
N THR A 110 -5.64 -3.88 22.51
CA THR A 110 -4.66 -4.16 23.58
C THR A 110 -3.36 -4.77 23.08
N GLN A 111 -3.37 -5.30 21.86
CA GLN A 111 -2.20 -5.87 21.22
C GLN A 111 -2.12 -5.45 19.74
N ASN A 112 -0.94 -5.28 19.25
CA ASN A 112 -0.68 -4.93 17.85
C ASN A 112 0.03 -6.05 17.09
N VAL A 113 0.15 -7.23 17.69
CA VAL A 113 0.78 -8.41 17.10
C VAL A 113 -0.17 -9.61 17.23
N ILE A 114 -0.37 -10.30 16.14
CA ILE A 114 -1.05 -11.60 16.10
C ILE A 114 0.02 -12.67 15.88
N GLU A 115 0.06 -13.67 16.75
CA GLU A 115 0.95 -14.81 16.60
C GLU A 115 0.30 -15.86 15.69
N GLY A 116 0.94 -16.13 14.53
CA GLY A 116 0.64 -17.27 13.66
C GLY A 116 1.58 -18.44 13.93
N GLU A 117 1.36 -19.56 13.25
CA GLU A 117 2.18 -20.77 13.41
C GLU A 117 3.68 -20.51 13.14
N ASN A 118 3.98 -19.85 12.01
CA ASN A 118 5.34 -19.58 11.53
C ASN A 118 5.67 -18.11 11.38
N CYS A 119 4.84 -17.21 11.89
CA CYS A 119 5.04 -15.78 11.72
C CYS A 119 4.36 -14.97 12.82
N TRP A 120 4.81 -13.74 12.95
CA TRP A 120 4.11 -12.68 13.66
C TRP A 120 3.55 -11.69 12.67
N ILE A 121 2.28 -11.34 12.82
CA ILE A 121 1.61 -10.33 12.00
C ILE A 121 1.50 -9.06 12.85
N LEU A 122 2.29 -8.06 12.50
CA LEU A 122 2.36 -6.79 13.21
C LEU A 122 1.50 -5.74 12.51
N PHE A 123 0.71 -5.03 13.30
CA PHE A 123 -0.04 -3.83 12.88
C PHE A 123 0.58 -2.59 13.54
N PRO A 124 1.48 -1.87 12.86
CA PRO A 124 2.31 -0.84 13.49
C PRO A 124 1.54 0.39 13.97
N TRP A 125 0.38 0.69 13.41
CA TRP A 125 -0.45 1.86 13.69
C TRP A 125 0.32 3.19 13.67
N THR A 126 1.32 3.28 12.79
CA THR A 126 2.21 4.44 12.68
C THR A 126 2.52 4.77 11.22
N GLY A 127 3.33 5.82 11.01
CA GLY A 127 3.65 6.31 9.67
C GLY A 127 4.73 5.49 8.96
N THR A 128 4.76 5.63 7.64
CA THR A 128 5.65 4.92 6.72
C THR A 128 7.11 4.92 7.14
N ASN A 129 7.66 6.07 7.54
CA ASN A 129 9.09 6.18 7.87
C ASN A 129 9.45 5.40 9.13
N ILE A 130 8.56 5.38 10.12
CA ILE A 130 8.76 4.59 11.35
C ILE A 130 8.69 3.10 11.03
N VAL A 131 7.73 2.68 10.20
CA VAL A 131 7.58 1.27 9.78
C VAL A 131 8.82 0.81 9.00
N ARG A 132 9.34 1.62 8.07
CA ARG A 132 10.59 1.32 7.35
C ARG A 132 11.80 1.20 8.27
N THR A 133 11.92 2.10 9.25
CA THR A 133 13.00 2.04 10.22
C THR A 133 12.90 0.76 11.06
N PHE A 134 11.71 0.41 11.49
CA PHE A 134 11.46 -0.82 12.23
C PHE A 134 11.79 -2.07 11.39
N ASP A 135 11.40 -2.09 10.13
CA ASP A 135 11.74 -3.16 9.18
C ASP A 135 13.26 -3.37 9.06
N LEU A 136 14.01 -2.27 8.95
CA LEU A 136 15.47 -2.33 8.93
C LEU A 136 16.06 -2.89 10.23
N LEU A 137 15.52 -2.51 11.37
CA LEU A 137 15.99 -3.02 12.68
C LEU A 137 15.67 -4.52 12.81
N VAL A 138 14.50 -4.97 12.40
CA VAL A 138 14.10 -6.38 12.40
C VAL A 138 15.05 -7.21 11.53
N LYS A 139 15.37 -6.73 10.34
CA LYS A 139 16.34 -7.36 9.42
C LYS A 139 17.77 -7.35 9.97
N TYR A 140 18.16 -6.26 10.60
CA TYR A 140 19.47 -6.16 11.26
C TYR A 140 19.61 -7.14 12.44
N ALA A 141 18.52 -7.38 13.16
CA ALA A 141 18.45 -8.40 14.22
C ALA A 141 18.42 -9.86 13.69
N GLY A 142 18.48 -10.05 12.37
CA GLY A 142 18.54 -11.38 11.74
C GLY A 142 17.20 -12.01 11.41
N PHE A 143 16.08 -11.27 11.59
CA PHE A 143 14.75 -11.76 11.23
C PHE A 143 14.44 -11.46 9.76
N GLN A 144 13.55 -12.27 9.18
CA GLN A 144 12.98 -12.00 7.87
C GLN A 144 11.64 -11.29 8.02
N SER A 145 11.46 -10.19 7.30
CA SER A 145 10.22 -9.43 7.30
C SER A 145 9.78 -9.13 5.88
N GLU A 146 8.47 -9.09 5.69
CA GLU A 146 7.83 -8.74 4.42
C GLU A 146 6.55 -7.94 4.64
N PHE A 147 6.15 -7.23 3.60
CA PHE A 147 4.87 -6.52 3.57
C PHE A 147 3.97 -7.21 2.55
N PRO A 148 2.80 -7.73 2.96
CA PRO A 148 1.83 -8.26 2.03
C PRO A 148 1.43 -7.20 1.00
N ASN A 149 1.26 -7.59 -0.26
CA ASN A 149 0.93 -6.70 -1.36
C ASN A 149 -0.22 -5.74 -0.98
N MET A 150 -0.04 -4.46 -1.27
CA MET A 150 -0.97 -3.34 -1.01
C MET A 150 -1.30 -3.06 0.47
N LEU A 151 -0.73 -3.78 1.44
CA LEU A 151 -0.99 -3.56 2.87
C LEU A 151 0.11 -2.73 3.57
N PHE A 152 1.15 -2.33 2.85
CA PHE A 152 2.15 -1.42 3.41
C PHE A 152 1.53 -0.01 3.61
N PRO A 153 1.77 0.67 4.73
CA PRO A 153 2.53 0.29 5.91
C PRO A 153 1.67 -0.27 7.07
N TRP A 154 0.46 -0.78 6.76
CA TRP A 154 -0.54 -1.21 7.74
C TRP A 154 -0.23 -2.54 8.40
N VAL A 155 0.37 -3.46 7.64
CA VAL A 155 0.66 -4.82 8.06
C VAL A 155 2.09 -5.19 7.70
N MET A 156 2.80 -5.76 8.66
CA MET A 156 4.14 -6.32 8.50
C MET A 156 4.14 -7.75 8.99
N VAL A 157 4.63 -8.66 8.18
CA VAL A 157 4.80 -10.07 8.55
C VAL A 157 6.26 -10.31 8.86
N ILE A 158 6.54 -10.87 10.03
CA ILE A 158 7.89 -11.22 10.48
C ILE A 158 7.93 -12.74 10.63
N LYS A 159 8.85 -13.40 9.94
CA LYS A 159 9.00 -14.85 10.06
C LYS A 159 9.53 -15.21 11.45
N ARG A 160 8.87 -16.17 12.07
CA ARG A 160 9.23 -16.72 13.37
C ARG A 160 10.39 -17.71 13.18
N PRO A 161 11.49 -17.61 13.93
CA PRO A 161 12.63 -18.53 13.77
C PRO A 161 12.30 -19.96 14.19
N ASP A 162 11.47 -20.12 15.23
CA ASP A 162 10.96 -21.38 15.75
C ASP A 162 9.66 -21.16 16.54
N GLU A 163 8.91 -22.24 16.79
CA GLU A 163 7.63 -22.18 17.50
C GLU A 163 7.75 -21.76 18.98
N SER A 164 8.93 -21.90 19.58
CA SER A 164 9.16 -21.56 20.99
C SER A 164 9.47 -20.10 21.21
N THR A 165 9.85 -19.38 20.15
CA THR A 165 10.21 -17.95 20.24
C THR A 165 8.94 -17.08 20.35
N SER A 166 8.82 -16.35 21.45
CA SER A 166 7.70 -15.39 21.64
C SER A 166 8.02 -14.03 21.08
N TRP A 167 7.02 -13.32 20.57
CA TRP A 167 7.13 -11.90 20.18
C TRP A 167 7.76 -11.02 21.27
N ARG A 168 7.52 -11.34 22.53
CA ARG A 168 8.02 -10.57 23.68
C ARG A 168 9.53 -10.72 23.92
N SER A 169 10.17 -11.64 23.21
CA SER A 169 11.62 -11.87 23.30
C SER A 169 12.41 -11.13 22.19
N LEU A 170 11.73 -10.42 21.31
CA LEU A 170 12.28 -9.51 20.30
C LEU A 170 12.49 -8.13 20.90
#